data_69c809bf0ee414b8071b5256c8377792
#
_entry.id   69c809bf0ee414b8071b5256c8377792
#
_cell.length_a   1.000
_cell.length_b   1.000
_cell.length_c   1.000
_cell.angle_alpha   90.00
_cell.angle_beta   90.00
_cell.angle_gamma   90.00
#
_symmetry.space_group_name_H-M   'P 1'
#
loop_
_entity.id
_entity.type
_entity.pdbx_description
1 polymer ?
#
loop_
_entity_poly.entity_id
_entity_poly.type
_entity_poly.pdbx_seq_one_letter_code
_entity_poly.pdbx_strand_id
1 'polypeptide(L)'
;MVAKPAGLSVWEGELLEHLTEHLATETRLLASYQQLVEESRSEYVSYLLQLIADDEARHHRLFSELMNALRAPVESTVGPKVPTVQNVANPQELLDATERFLAIERGDARELKHLSRKLRSMRGLSVWPLLLELMERDTEKHQAILRFVRNQLREQVRARAR
;
A
#
# COMPACT_ATOMS: atom_id res chain seq x y z
N MET A 1 -14.57 -25.15 -6.39
CA MET A 1 -15.61 -24.36 -5.67
C MET A 1 -15.23 -24.32 -4.20
N VAL A 2 -14.76 -23.17 -3.71
CA VAL A 2 -14.45 -23.01 -2.27
C VAL A 2 -15.78 -22.80 -1.54
N ALA A 3 -16.03 -23.57 -0.49
CA ALA A 3 -17.26 -23.45 0.29
C ALA A 3 -17.35 -22.03 0.89
N LYS A 4 -18.49 -21.37 0.66
CA LYS A 4 -18.74 -20.02 1.18
C LYS A 4 -18.80 -20.10 2.71
N PRO A 5 -17.99 -19.30 3.46
CA PRO A 5 -18.08 -19.28 4.92
C PRO A 5 -19.49 -18.89 5.37
N ALA A 6 -20.04 -19.59 6.38
CA ALA A 6 -21.34 -19.27 6.94
C ALA A 6 -21.29 -17.88 7.60
N GLY A 7 -22.28 -17.02 7.28
CA GLY A 7 -22.43 -15.69 7.90
C GLY A 7 -22.00 -14.51 7.06
N LEU A 8 -21.37 -14.71 5.88
CA LEU A 8 -21.05 -13.61 4.96
C LEU A 8 -22.29 -13.13 4.19
N SER A 9 -22.43 -11.82 4.02
CA SER A 9 -23.38 -11.23 3.09
C SER A 9 -23.02 -11.63 1.64
N VAL A 10 -23.94 -11.40 0.71
CA VAL A 10 -23.74 -11.74 -0.71
C VAL A 10 -22.50 -11.03 -1.25
N TRP A 11 -22.38 -9.72 -1.01
CA TRP A 11 -21.27 -8.94 -1.53
C TRP A 11 -19.91 -9.30 -0.89
N GLU A 12 -19.89 -9.65 0.41
CA GLU A 12 -18.67 -10.14 1.06
C GLU A 12 -18.21 -11.47 0.47
N GLY A 13 -19.18 -12.34 0.12
CA GLY A 13 -18.88 -13.59 -0.56
C GLY A 13 -18.29 -13.37 -1.95
N GLU A 14 -18.87 -12.47 -2.75
CA GLU A 14 -18.35 -12.10 -4.08
C GLU A 14 -16.97 -11.44 -3.97
N LEU A 15 -16.77 -10.55 -3.01
CA LEU A 15 -15.47 -9.93 -2.75
C LEU A 15 -14.42 -10.96 -2.37
N LEU A 16 -14.74 -11.90 -1.49
CA LEU A 16 -13.81 -12.97 -1.08
C LEU A 16 -13.43 -13.87 -2.24
N GLU A 17 -14.38 -14.21 -3.12
CA GLU A 17 -14.11 -14.99 -4.34
C GLU A 17 -13.15 -14.24 -5.25
N HIS A 18 -13.43 -12.98 -5.53
CA HIS A 18 -12.59 -12.12 -6.36
C HIS A 18 -11.17 -11.96 -5.79
N LEU A 19 -11.05 -11.70 -4.49
CA LEU A 19 -9.75 -11.61 -3.81
C LEU A 19 -8.98 -12.93 -3.86
N THR A 20 -9.68 -14.07 -3.78
CA THR A 20 -9.05 -15.40 -3.85
C THR A 20 -8.44 -15.65 -5.24
N GLU A 21 -9.18 -15.32 -6.29
CA GLU A 21 -8.69 -15.42 -7.68
C GLU A 21 -7.53 -14.47 -7.94
N HIS A 22 -7.64 -13.24 -7.44
CA HIS A 22 -6.59 -12.24 -7.58
C HIS A 22 -5.31 -12.67 -6.86
N LEU A 23 -5.41 -13.15 -5.61
CA LEU A 23 -4.26 -13.64 -4.84
C LEU A 23 -3.55 -14.82 -5.55
N ALA A 24 -4.31 -15.73 -6.17
CA ALA A 24 -3.72 -16.82 -6.95
C ALA A 24 -2.96 -16.31 -8.19
N THR A 25 -3.39 -15.19 -8.77
CA THR A 25 -2.69 -14.53 -9.88
C THR A 25 -1.43 -13.82 -9.40
N GLU A 26 -1.50 -13.06 -8.31
CA GLU A 26 -0.38 -12.39 -7.65
C GLU A 26 0.72 -13.39 -7.24
N THR A 27 0.33 -14.55 -6.69
CA THR A 27 1.29 -15.60 -6.30
C THR A 27 2.11 -16.09 -7.50
N ARG A 28 1.46 -16.29 -8.65
CA ARG A 28 2.15 -16.72 -9.89
C ARG A 28 3.03 -15.62 -10.46
N LEU A 29 2.54 -14.38 -10.41
CA LEU A 29 3.27 -13.22 -10.90
C LEU A 29 4.54 -13.00 -10.07
N LEU A 30 4.43 -13.02 -8.75
CA LEU A 30 5.57 -12.89 -7.82
C LEU A 30 6.63 -13.96 -8.08
N ALA A 31 6.22 -15.24 -8.20
CA ALA A 31 7.15 -16.33 -8.52
C ALA A 31 7.85 -16.11 -9.86
N SER A 32 7.13 -15.60 -10.87
CA SER A 32 7.70 -15.32 -12.20
C SER A 32 8.73 -14.19 -12.13
N TYR A 33 8.48 -13.12 -11.38
CA TYR A 33 9.45 -12.03 -11.19
C TYR A 33 10.68 -12.50 -10.43
N GLN A 34 10.52 -13.28 -9.36
CA GLN A 34 11.64 -13.87 -8.61
C GLN A 34 12.53 -14.74 -9.50
N GLN A 35 11.93 -15.60 -10.32
CA GLN A 35 12.67 -16.39 -11.29
C GLN A 35 13.43 -15.53 -12.30
N LEU A 36 12.80 -14.49 -12.86
CA LEU A 36 13.44 -13.57 -13.79
C LEU A 36 14.61 -12.80 -13.15
N VAL A 37 14.51 -12.43 -11.88
CA VAL A 37 15.62 -11.82 -11.12
C VAL A 37 16.81 -12.77 -11.05
N GLU A 38 16.58 -14.05 -10.73
CA GLU A 38 17.63 -15.07 -10.61
C GLU A 38 18.28 -15.40 -11.96
N GLU A 39 17.49 -15.46 -13.04
CA GLU A 39 17.95 -15.78 -14.38
C GLU A 39 18.62 -14.62 -15.10
N SER A 40 18.38 -13.39 -14.66
CA SER A 40 18.90 -12.19 -15.31
C SER A 40 20.43 -12.10 -15.16
N ARG A 41 21.12 -11.95 -16.30
CA ARG A 41 22.57 -11.68 -16.35
C ARG A 41 22.92 -10.20 -16.34
N SER A 42 21.92 -9.33 -16.30
CA SER A 42 22.07 -7.89 -16.34
C SER A 42 21.76 -7.27 -14.98
N GLU A 43 22.75 -6.69 -14.30
CA GLU A 43 22.59 -6.11 -12.97
C GLU A 43 21.46 -5.06 -12.92
N TYR A 44 21.35 -4.18 -13.93
CA TYR A 44 20.31 -3.15 -13.91
C TYR A 44 18.91 -3.74 -14.14
N VAL A 45 18.78 -4.80 -14.97
CA VAL A 45 17.51 -5.49 -15.20
C VAL A 45 17.11 -6.25 -13.94
N SER A 46 18.03 -7.00 -13.33
CA SER A 46 17.80 -7.72 -12.07
C SER A 46 17.38 -6.76 -10.97
N TYR A 47 18.06 -5.61 -10.84
CA TYR A 47 17.69 -4.58 -9.86
C TYR A 47 16.26 -4.05 -10.07
N LEU A 48 15.87 -3.73 -11.31
CA LEU A 48 14.52 -3.22 -11.60
C LEU A 48 13.43 -4.29 -11.39
N LEU A 49 13.71 -5.55 -11.76
CA LEU A 49 12.79 -6.66 -11.51
C LEU A 49 12.62 -6.93 -10.00
N GLN A 50 13.68 -6.75 -9.21
CA GLN A 50 13.61 -6.89 -7.76
C GLN A 50 12.68 -5.83 -7.14
N LEU A 51 12.69 -4.58 -7.61
CA LEU A 51 11.75 -3.54 -7.15
C LEU A 51 10.30 -3.96 -7.39
N ILE A 52 10.00 -4.56 -8.56
CA ILE A 52 8.66 -5.08 -8.85
C ILE A 52 8.33 -6.24 -7.92
N ALA A 53 9.24 -7.20 -7.73
CA ALA A 53 9.03 -8.35 -6.85
C ALA A 53 8.75 -7.93 -5.40
N ASP A 54 9.43 -6.90 -4.91
CA ASP A 54 9.21 -6.35 -3.56
C ASP A 54 7.81 -5.71 -3.42
N ASP A 55 7.34 -4.99 -4.45
CA ASP A 55 6.00 -4.43 -4.50
C ASP A 55 4.92 -5.54 -4.57
N GLU A 56 5.11 -6.53 -5.41
CA GLU A 56 4.19 -7.68 -5.54
C GLU A 56 4.11 -8.50 -4.23
N ALA A 57 5.24 -8.69 -3.53
CA ALA A 57 5.25 -9.32 -2.21
C ALA A 57 4.43 -8.53 -1.18
N ARG A 58 4.49 -7.20 -1.25
CA ARG A 58 3.65 -6.31 -0.41
C ARG A 58 2.17 -6.42 -0.76
N HIS A 59 1.81 -6.42 -2.05
CA HIS A 59 0.44 -6.59 -2.52
C HIS A 59 -0.13 -7.94 -2.07
N HIS A 60 0.61 -9.03 -2.30
CA HIS A 60 0.25 -10.38 -1.85
C HIS A 60 -0.06 -10.43 -0.36
N ARG A 61 0.77 -9.78 0.48
CA ARG A 61 0.51 -9.69 1.92
C ARG A 61 -0.78 -8.94 2.22
N LEU A 62 -1.01 -7.77 1.60
CA LEU A 62 -2.22 -6.97 1.83
C LEU A 62 -3.49 -7.72 1.40
N PHE A 63 -3.49 -8.40 0.27
CA PHE A 63 -4.61 -9.23 -0.17
C PHE A 63 -4.86 -10.40 0.79
N SER A 64 -3.80 -11.05 1.28
CA SER A 64 -3.90 -12.10 2.29
C SER A 64 -4.51 -11.59 3.60
N GLU A 65 -4.13 -10.41 4.06
CA GLU A 65 -4.69 -9.75 5.25
C GLU A 65 -6.18 -9.42 5.07
N LEU A 66 -6.57 -8.88 3.91
CA LEU A 66 -7.98 -8.59 3.57
C LEU A 66 -8.83 -9.87 3.53
N MET A 67 -8.33 -10.94 2.88
CA MET A 67 -9.04 -12.22 2.84
C MET A 67 -9.20 -12.83 4.22
N ASN A 68 -8.17 -12.75 5.06
CA ASN A 68 -8.24 -13.26 6.43
C ASN A 68 -9.24 -12.45 7.27
N ALA A 69 -9.31 -11.13 7.08
CA ALA A 69 -10.30 -10.28 7.74
C ALA A 69 -11.75 -10.66 7.35
N LEU A 70 -11.98 -11.00 6.07
CA LEU A 70 -13.29 -11.44 5.58
C LEU A 70 -13.68 -12.85 6.05
N ARG A 71 -12.69 -13.74 6.27
CA ARG A 71 -12.89 -15.13 6.69
C ARG A 71 -13.00 -15.28 8.21
N ALA A 72 -12.41 -14.36 8.97
CA ALA A 72 -12.38 -14.47 10.42
C ALA A 72 -13.80 -14.30 11.00
N PRO A 73 -14.27 -15.22 11.84
CA PRO A 73 -15.45 -14.96 12.68
C PRO A 73 -15.21 -13.70 13.50
N VAL A 74 -16.24 -12.93 13.76
CA VAL A 74 -16.19 -11.67 14.53
C VAL A 74 -15.45 -11.81 15.87
N GLU A 75 -15.35 -13.02 16.40
CA GLU A 75 -14.71 -13.36 17.69
C GLU A 75 -13.30 -13.94 17.57
N SER A 76 -12.74 -14.12 16.36
CA SER A 76 -11.40 -14.70 16.23
C SER A 76 -10.32 -13.69 16.63
N THR A 77 -9.53 -14.07 17.66
CA THR A 77 -8.43 -13.26 18.20
C THR A 77 -7.08 -13.55 17.54
N VAL A 78 -7.00 -14.50 16.61
CA VAL A 78 -5.74 -15.03 16.04
C VAL A 78 -5.61 -14.65 14.56
N GLY A 79 -4.55 -13.93 14.22
CA GLY A 79 -4.14 -13.60 12.86
C GLY A 79 -3.99 -12.10 12.60
N PRO A 80 -3.28 -11.68 11.53
CA PRO A 80 -3.21 -10.29 11.14
C PRO A 80 -4.60 -9.81 10.73
N LYS A 81 -5.13 -8.83 11.46
CA LYS A 81 -6.43 -8.22 11.22
C LYS A 81 -6.22 -6.86 10.58
N VAL A 82 -6.95 -6.59 9.52
CA VAL A 82 -7.14 -5.21 9.07
C VAL A 82 -7.83 -4.46 10.21
N PRO A 83 -7.18 -3.47 10.84
CA PRO A 83 -7.75 -2.81 12.01
C PRO A 83 -8.96 -1.98 11.60
N THR A 84 -9.99 -2.00 12.44
CA THR A 84 -11.09 -1.07 12.30
C THR A 84 -10.67 0.33 12.77
N VAL A 85 -11.30 1.37 12.19
CA VAL A 85 -11.08 2.74 12.65
C VAL A 85 -11.63 2.87 14.07
N GLN A 86 -10.76 3.22 15.01
CA GLN A 86 -11.08 3.33 16.43
C GLN A 86 -10.86 4.77 16.92
N ASN A 87 -11.55 5.11 18.02
CA ASN A 87 -11.29 6.36 18.71
C ASN A 87 -9.92 6.32 19.42
N VAL A 88 -9.14 7.37 19.25
CA VAL A 88 -7.82 7.52 19.87
C VAL A 88 -7.86 8.42 21.11
N ALA A 89 -6.97 8.20 22.07
CA ALA A 89 -6.96 8.96 23.31
C ALA A 89 -6.68 10.45 23.11
N ASN A 90 -5.71 10.80 22.26
CA ASN A 90 -5.26 12.18 22.01
C ASN A 90 -5.38 12.55 20.52
N PRO A 91 -6.62 12.72 19.98
CA PRO A 91 -6.79 12.94 18.54
C PRO A 91 -6.21 14.29 18.07
N GLN A 92 -6.17 15.33 18.91
CA GLN A 92 -5.59 16.62 18.52
C GLN A 92 -4.08 16.55 18.31
N GLU A 93 -3.35 15.93 19.23
CA GLU A 93 -1.89 15.75 19.11
C GLU A 93 -1.50 14.95 17.85
N LEU A 94 -2.23 13.87 17.59
CA LEU A 94 -2.02 13.05 16.39
C LEU A 94 -2.42 13.80 15.11
N LEU A 95 -3.46 14.65 15.17
CA LEU A 95 -3.86 15.50 14.05
C LEU A 95 -2.74 16.50 13.70
N ASP A 96 -2.18 17.17 14.70
CA ASP A 96 -1.11 18.14 14.52
C ASP A 96 0.16 17.46 13.95
N ALA A 97 0.49 16.28 14.44
CA ALA A 97 1.60 15.48 13.89
C ALA A 97 1.33 15.06 12.44
N THR A 98 0.11 14.59 12.13
CA THR A 98 -0.28 14.19 10.78
C THR A 98 -0.23 15.35 9.79
N GLU A 99 -0.63 16.54 10.22
CA GLU A 99 -0.56 17.76 9.37
C GLU A 99 0.88 18.19 9.11
N ARG A 100 1.78 18.05 10.10
CA ARG A 100 3.23 18.26 9.88
C ARG A 100 3.81 17.26 8.86
N PHE A 101 3.50 15.97 9.00
CA PHE A 101 3.94 14.96 8.02
C PHE A 101 3.40 15.22 6.62
N LEU A 102 2.13 15.62 6.49
CA LEU A 102 1.58 16.01 5.19
C LEU A 102 2.30 17.21 4.56
N ALA A 103 2.77 18.16 5.37
CA ALA A 103 3.55 19.28 4.87
C ALA A 103 4.93 18.85 4.37
N ILE A 104 5.59 17.92 5.09
CA ILE A 104 6.87 17.31 4.68
C ILE A 104 6.70 16.56 3.35
N GLU A 105 5.75 15.63 3.27
CA GLU A 105 5.48 14.84 2.06
C GLU A 105 5.19 15.72 0.82
N ARG A 106 4.51 16.84 1.00
CA ARG A 106 4.30 17.82 -0.08
C ARG A 106 5.58 18.55 -0.47
N GLY A 107 6.50 18.75 0.48
CA GLY A 107 7.84 19.28 0.23
C GLY A 107 8.64 18.33 -0.64
N ASP A 108 8.70 17.07 -0.21
CA ASP A 108 9.43 15.99 -0.87
C ASP A 108 8.92 15.75 -2.30
N ALA A 109 7.60 15.74 -2.51
CA ALA A 109 7.01 15.62 -3.85
C ALA A 109 7.47 16.75 -4.79
N ARG A 110 7.57 18.00 -4.30
CA ARG A 110 8.04 19.13 -5.10
C ARG A 110 9.53 19.01 -5.42
N GLU A 111 10.33 18.57 -4.46
CA GLU A 111 11.76 18.33 -4.64
C GLU A 111 12.03 17.20 -5.64
N LEU A 112 11.38 16.06 -5.48
CA LEU A 112 11.49 14.92 -6.41
C LEU A 112 11.12 15.34 -7.83
N LYS A 113 10.03 16.09 -8.00
CA LYS A 113 9.61 16.63 -9.30
C LYS A 113 10.63 17.62 -9.88
N HIS A 114 11.31 18.39 -9.04
CA HIS A 114 12.39 19.28 -9.47
C HIS A 114 13.59 18.46 -9.94
N LEU A 115 14.02 17.45 -9.18
CA LEU A 115 15.12 16.55 -9.52
C LEU A 115 14.83 15.76 -10.80
N SER A 116 13.62 15.21 -10.95
CA SER A 116 13.18 14.51 -12.16
C SER A 116 13.31 15.38 -13.41
N ARG A 117 12.99 16.68 -13.31
CA ARG A 117 13.17 17.63 -14.43
C ARG A 117 14.63 17.85 -14.76
N LYS A 118 15.51 17.96 -13.75
CA LYS A 118 16.98 18.12 -13.95
C LYS A 118 17.59 16.89 -14.62
N LEU A 119 17.11 15.69 -14.29
CA LEU A 119 17.63 14.44 -14.83
C LEU A 119 16.97 14.01 -16.14
N ARG A 120 16.09 14.82 -16.72
CA ARG A 120 15.36 14.47 -17.95
C ARG A 120 16.28 14.11 -19.13
N SER A 121 17.43 14.74 -19.26
CA SER A 121 18.43 14.46 -20.29
C SER A 121 19.12 13.11 -20.11
N MET A 122 19.05 12.52 -18.91
CA MET A 122 19.64 11.21 -18.61
C MET A 122 18.67 10.03 -18.88
N ARG A 123 17.46 10.30 -19.38
CA ARG A 123 16.51 9.24 -19.77
C ARG A 123 17.13 8.36 -20.86
N GLY A 124 17.12 7.06 -20.63
CA GLY A 124 17.74 6.07 -21.53
C GLY A 124 19.25 5.87 -21.34
N LEU A 125 19.91 6.70 -20.51
CA LEU A 125 21.32 6.55 -20.18
C LEU A 125 21.54 6.01 -18.78
N SER A 126 20.54 6.15 -17.90
CA SER A 126 20.63 5.78 -16.49
C SER A 126 19.24 5.42 -15.93
N VAL A 127 19.19 4.61 -14.88
CA VAL A 127 17.97 4.27 -14.15
C VAL A 127 17.51 5.38 -13.18
N TRP A 128 18.34 6.40 -12.93
CA TRP A 128 18.05 7.47 -11.97
C TRP A 128 16.72 8.19 -12.20
N PRO A 129 16.36 8.60 -13.45
CA PRO A 129 15.07 9.26 -13.68
C PRO A 129 13.87 8.37 -13.35
N LEU A 130 13.98 7.05 -13.59
CA LEU A 130 12.95 6.07 -13.23
C LEU A 130 12.82 5.95 -11.71
N LEU A 131 13.94 5.86 -10.98
CA LEU A 131 13.90 5.75 -9.51
C LEU A 131 13.25 6.98 -8.87
N LEU A 132 13.53 8.18 -9.37
CA LEU A 132 12.88 9.41 -8.90
C LEU A 132 11.37 9.40 -9.19
N GLU A 133 10.95 8.89 -10.33
CA GLU A 133 9.53 8.74 -10.66
C GLU A 133 8.83 7.76 -9.71
N LEU A 134 9.45 6.63 -9.38
CA LEU A 134 8.93 5.67 -8.40
C LEU A 134 8.82 6.31 -7.01
N MET A 135 9.83 7.05 -6.56
CA MET A 135 9.79 7.77 -5.28
C MET A 135 8.67 8.83 -5.26
N GLU A 136 8.41 9.52 -6.38
CA GLU A 136 7.30 10.48 -6.50
C GLU A 136 5.94 9.76 -6.32
N ARG A 137 5.77 8.55 -6.89
CA ARG A 137 4.58 7.71 -6.69
C ARG A 137 4.41 7.26 -5.23
N ASP A 138 5.51 6.90 -4.58
CA ASP A 138 5.46 6.54 -3.15
C ASP A 138 5.03 7.72 -2.28
N THR A 139 5.53 8.91 -2.55
CA THR A 139 5.10 10.14 -1.87
C THR A 139 3.60 10.42 -2.06
N GLU A 140 3.03 10.18 -3.24
CA GLU A 140 1.59 10.27 -3.49
C GLU A 140 0.80 9.27 -2.62
N LYS A 141 1.29 8.04 -2.50
CA LYS A 141 0.72 6.99 -1.65
C LYS A 141 0.76 7.37 -0.17
N HIS A 142 1.89 7.88 0.33
CA HIS A 142 2.02 8.37 1.71
C HIS A 142 1.05 9.49 2.00
N GLN A 143 0.91 10.46 1.09
CA GLN A 143 -0.06 11.54 1.24
C GLN A 143 -1.51 11.03 1.28
N ALA A 144 -1.85 9.97 0.52
CA ALA A 144 -3.19 9.38 0.57
C ALA A 144 -3.49 8.77 1.94
N ILE A 145 -2.54 8.02 2.51
CA ILE A 145 -2.64 7.44 3.85
C ILE A 145 -2.80 8.55 4.90
N LEU A 146 -1.94 9.57 4.88
CA LEU A 146 -1.97 10.67 5.84
C LEU A 146 -3.25 11.50 5.73
N ARG A 147 -3.80 11.68 4.52
CA ARG A 147 -5.11 12.35 4.34
C ARG A 147 -6.26 11.55 4.96
N PHE A 148 -6.24 10.22 4.81
CA PHE A 148 -7.22 9.36 5.46
C PHE A 148 -7.14 9.50 6.98
N VAL A 149 -5.95 9.35 7.58
CA VAL A 149 -5.72 9.50 9.03
C VAL A 149 -6.18 10.88 9.52
N ARG A 150 -5.76 11.96 8.85
CA ARG A 150 -6.18 13.33 9.17
C ARG A 150 -7.70 13.50 9.21
N ASN A 151 -8.40 12.96 8.21
CA ASN A 151 -9.84 13.12 8.12
C ASN A 151 -10.53 12.41 9.29
N GLN A 152 -10.11 11.18 9.64
CA GLN A 152 -10.64 10.45 10.80
C GLN A 152 -10.38 11.20 12.12
N LEU A 153 -9.17 11.75 12.31
CA LEU A 153 -8.82 12.49 13.50
C LEU A 153 -9.59 13.82 13.63
N ARG A 154 -9.82 14.53 12.51
CA ARG A 154 -10.63 15.75 12.49
C ARG A 154 -12.07 15.49 12.94
N GLU A 155 -12.67 14.39 12.52
CA GLU A 155 -14.00 13.99 12.96
C GLU A 155 -14.04 13.71 14.48
N GLN A 156 -13.04 13.00 15.00
CA GLN A 156 -12.93 12.70 16.42
C GLN A 156 -12.71 13.97 17.27
N VAL A 157 -11.90 14.90 16.83
CA VAL A 157 -11.69 16.20 17.49
C VAL A 157 -12.99 16.99 17.54
N ARG A 158 -13.73 17.06 16.41
CA ARG A 158 -15.03 17.76 16.34
C ARG A 158 -16.09 17.13 17.26
N ALA A 159 -16.12 15.79 17.34
CA ALA A 159 -17.07 15.08 18.19
C ALA A 159 -16.82 15.34 19.69
N ARG A 160 -15.58 15.60 20.10
CA ARG A 160 -15.22 15.92 21.50
C ARG A 160 -15.45 17.39 21.88
N ALA A 161 -15.52 18.28 20.91
CA ALA A 161 -15.76 19.71 21.11
C ALA A 161 -17.27 20.07 21.23
N ARG A 162 -18.15 19.09 21.02
CA ARG A 162 -19.61 19.19 21.18
C ARG A 162 -20.07 18.68 22.54
#